data_f567ee585d1496f6eef77a2f3e026e70
#
_entry.id   f567ee585d1496f6eef77a2f3e026e70
#
_cell.length_a   1.000
_cell.length_b   1.000
_cell.length_c   1.000
_cell.angle_alpha   90.00
_cell.angle_beta   90.00
_cell.angle_gamma   90.00
#
_symmetry.space_group_name_H-M   'P 1'
#
loop_
_entity.id
_entity.type
_entity.pdbx_description
1 polymer ?
#
loop_
_entity_poly.entity_id
_entity_poly.type
_entity_poly.pdbx_seq_one_letter_code
_entity_poly.pdbx_strand_id
1 'polypeptide(L)'
;AHFMSYALSEEMKARQEALSKKNVATNQNLLTSFLEQEKLVKLSEEISKSTQSILNAYKNNRFVALNLQVDALKSSSGQTMGTVAAHFQKMASEIEAEVNRFDNLATTTRAELRHAQFLFLSGQLVREMAKVFSSEKTTHDAMKDDQEFLKELAETYRASVSNTVMRTQDVIRTFGSSCNDVAAINNGLEIIRLTGKIEASRSSEWKACADIIDGLRGFLTFSRDTINQIQSSHFQMKSILDVASRKERRL
;
A
#
# COMPACT_ATOMS: atom_id res chain seq x y z
N ALA A 1 8.82 20.52 61.80
CA ALA A 1 8.53 21.32 60.59
C ALA A 1 9.54 21.00 59.45
N HIS A 2 10.86 20.92 59.71
CA HIS A 2 11.88 20.68 58.68
C HIS A 2 11.81 19.29 58.01
N PHE A 3 11.45 18.24 58.72
CA PHE A 3 11.33 16.89 58.16
C PHE A 3 10.17 16.73 57.17
N MET A 4 9.03 17.37 57.43
CA MET A 4 7.87 17.35 56.50
C MET A 4 8.15 18.15 55.23
N SER A 5 8.88 19.24 55.32
CA SER A 5 9.27 20.03 54.16
C SER A 5 10.25 19.28 53.23
N TYR A 6 11.16 18.49 53.78
CA TYR A 6 12.10 17.67 53.03
C TYR A 6 11.39 16.50 52.33
N ALA A 7 10.50 15.78 53.03
CA ALA A 7 9.76 14.67 52.47
C ALA A 7 8.83 15.12 51.30
N LEU A 8 8.18 16.28 51.42
CA LEU A 8 7.38 16.88 50.36
C LEU A 8 8.24 17.26 49.14
N SER A 9 9.47 17.75 49.36
CA SER A 9 10.40 18.09 48.27
C SER A 9 10.87 16.86 47.51
N GLU A 10 11.17 15.77 48.19
CA GLU A 10 11.57 14.50 47.54
C GLU A 10 10.40 13.84 46.79
N GLU A 11 9.17 13.87 47.34
CA GLU A 11 7.98 13.37 46.65
C GLU A 11 7.66 14.21 45.40
N MET A 12 7.83 15.52 45.44
CA MET A 12 7.65 16.39 44.27
C MET A 12 8.71 16.12 43.20
N LYS A 13 9.97 15.90 43.56
CA LYS A 13 11.03 15.51 42.64
C LYS A 13 10.74 14.17 41.99
N ALA A 14 10.37 13.15 42.77
CA ALA A 14 10.02 11.85 42.25
C ALA A 14 8.83 11.90 41.29
N ARG A 15 7.79 12.72 41.58
CA ARG A 15 6.66 12.98 40.65
C ARG A 15 7.11 13.67 39.37
N GLN A 16 7.99 14.67 39.47
CA GLN A 16 8.51 15.40 38.32
C GLN A 16 9.35 14.50 37.41
N GLU A 17 10.20 13.62 37.99
CA GLU A 17 10.97 12.63 37.24
C GLU A 17 10.05 11.57 36.58
N ALA A 18 9.02 11.08 37.28
CA ALA A 18 8.04 10.14 36.72
C ALA A 18 7.25 10.75 35.55
N LEU A 19 6.85 12.03 35.67
CA LEU A 19 6.16 12.77 34.60
C LEU A 19 7.12 13.00 33.41
N SER A 20 8.37 13.34 33.66
CA SER A 20 9.37 13.50 32.61
C SER A 20 9.61 12.20 31.85
N LYS A 21 9.81 11.07 32.55
CA LYS A 21 9.97 9.73 31.95
C LYS A 21 8.73 9.34 31.14
N LYS A 22 7.53 9.59 31.65
CA LYS A 22 6.27 9.31 30.96
C LYS A 22 6.12 10.16 29.69
N ASN A 23 6.49 11.44 29.72
CA ASN A 23 6.44 12.32 28.56
C ASN A 23 7.46 11.90 27.49
N VAL A 24 8.68 11.50 27.87
CA VAL A 24 9.70 10.99 26.94
C VAL A 24 9.21 9.70 26.27
N ALA A 25 8.65 8.75 27.01
CA ALA A 25 8.11 7.51 26.45
C ALA A 25 6.92 7.79 25.51
N THR A 26 6.04 8.73 25.87
CA THR A 26 4.91 9.14 25.02
C THR A 26 5.40 9.76 23.72
N ASN A 27 6.37 10.68 23.80
CA ASN A 27 6.94 11.33 22.61
C ASN A 27 7.68 10.34 21.70
N GLN A 28 8.39 9.35 22.25
CA GLN A 28 9.01 8.29 21.47
C GLN A 28 7.97 7.41 20.74
N ASN A 29 6.89 7.05 21.41
CA ASN A 29 5.81 6.27 20.79
C ASN A 29 5.14 7.06 19.66
N LEU A 30 4.95 8.37 19.82
CA LEU A 30 4.40 9.26 18.81
C LEU A 30 5.31 9.35 17.59
N LEU A 31 6.61 9.54 17.82
CA LEU A 31 7.59 9.61 16.74
C LEU A 31 7.65 8.28 15.98
N THR A 32 7.65 7.16 16.70
CA THR A 32 7.63 5.83 16.06
C THR A 32 6.39 5.63 15.19
N SER A 33 5.21 5.98 15.69
CA SER A 33 3.97 5.88 14.93
C SER A 33 3.96 6.79 13.69
N PHE A 34 4.52 7.99 13.82
CA PHE A 34 4.66 8.91 12.68
C PHE A 34 5.60 8.34 11.61
N LEU A 35 6.76 7.80 11.99
CA LEU A 35 7.71 7.19 11.07
C LEU A 35 7.15 5.93 10.39
N GLU A 36 6.37 5.13 11.12
CA GLU A 36 5.64 3.98 10.56
C GLU A 36 4.63 4.44 9.49
N GLN A 37 3.89 5.52 9.73
CA GLN A 37 2.93 6.09 8.76
C GLN A 37 3.62 6.70 7.54
N GLU A 38 4.72 7.42 7.73
CA GLU A 38 5.52 7.95 6.61
C GLU A 38 6.04 6.81 5.71
N LYS A 39 6.49 5.71 6.33
CA LYS A 39 6.92 4.51 5.60
C LYS A 39 5.78 3.89 4.80
N LEU A 40 4.56 3.81 5.36
CA LEU A 40 3.39 3.32 4.64
C LEU A 40 3.06 4.17 3.41
N VAL A 41 3.12 5.50 3.54
CA VAL A 41 2.89 6.40 2.40
C VAL A 41 3.94 6.18 1.31
N LYS A 42 5.23 6.09 1.66
CA LYS A 42 6.31 5.81 0.71
C LYS A 42 6.11 4.48 -0.01
N LEU A 43 5.79 3.41 0.71
CA LEU A 43 5.50 2.09 0.12
C LEU A 43 4.32 2.15 -0.85
N SER A 44 3.27 2.89 -0.52
CA SER A 44 2.12 3.05 -1.43
C SER A 44 2.49 3.83 -2.70
N GLU A 45 3.39 4.80 -2.62
CA GLU A 45 3.92 5.53 -3.77
C GLU A 45 4.81 4.65 -4.66
N GLU A 46 5.64 3.81 -4.07
CA GLU A 46 6.45 2.81 -4.81
C GLU A 46 5.56 1.82 -5.55
N ILE A 47 4.52 1.30 -4.90
CA ILE A 47 3.53 0.42 -5.52
C ILE A 47 2.87 1.14 -6.71
N SER A 48 2.40 2.37 -6.54
CA SER A 48 1.75 3.13 -7.61
C SER A 48 2.69 3.35 -8.81
N LYS A 49 3.96 3.70 -8.57
CA LYS A 49 4.97 3.85 -9.64
C LYS A 49 5.21 2.53 -10.36
N SER A 50 5.38 1.44 -9.64
CA SER A 50 5.59 0.12 -10.22
C SER A 50 4.38 -0.35 -11.02
N THR A 51 3.17 -0.11 -10.52
CA THR A 51 1.90 -0.39 -11.22
C THR A 51 1.82 0.39 -12.54
N GLN A 52 2.13 1.68 -12.52
CA GLN A 52 2.12 2.51 -13.72
C GLN A 52 3.17 2.04 -14.74
N SER A 53 4.33 1.57 -14.28
CA SER A 53 5.37 1.01 -15.15
C SER A 53 4.90 -0.26 -15.84
N ILE A 54 4.23 -1.15 -15.13
CA ILE A 54 3.61 -2.36 -15.71
C ILE A 54 2.54 -1.96 -16.74
N LEU A 55 1.63 -1.05 -16.39
CA LEU A 55 0.57 -0.61 -17.27
C LEU A 55 1.11 -0.06 -18.59
N ASN A 56 2.14 0.77 -18.52
CA ASN A 56 2.80 1.32 -19.71
C ASN A 56 3.47 0.21 -20.54
N ALA A 57 4.13 -0.75 -19.89
CA ALA A 57 4.73 -1.88 -20.57
C ALA A 57 3.68 -2.75 -21.29
N TYR A 58 2.52 -3.00 -20.68
CA TYR A 58 1.41 -3.72 -21.32
C TYR A 58 0.83 -2.96 -22.49
N LYS A 59 0.58 -1.66 -22.36
CA LYS A 59 0.10 -0.82 -23.48
C LYS A 59 1.04 -0.87 -24.68
N ASN A 60 2.34 -0.79 -24.45
CA ASN A 60 3.35 -0.85 -25.50
C ASN A 60 3.40 -2.24 -26.17
N ASN A 61 3.15 -3.33 -25.42
CA ASN A 61 3.20 -4.69 -25.96
C ASN A 61 1.87 -5.18 -26.56
N ARG A 62 0.77 -4.41 -26.46
CA ARG A 62 -0.51 -4.74 -27.07
C ARG A 62 -0.40 -4.94 -28.59
N PHE A 63 0.46 -4.17 -29.25
CA PHE A 63 0.68 -4.26 -30.69
C PHE A 63 1.34 -5.58 -31.12
N VAL A 64 2.01 -6.27 -30.21
CA VAL A 64 2.63 -7.57 -30.49
C VAL A 64 1.55 -8.62 -30.81
N ALA A 65 0.47 -8.65 -30.04
CA ALA A 65 -0.66 -9.54 -30.29
C ALA A 65 -1.33 -9.25 -31.64
N LEU A 66 -1.49 -7.97 -31.98
CA LEU A 66 -2.04 -7.54 -33.26
C LEU A 66 -1.15 -7.93 -34.43
N ASN A 67 0.16 -7.75 -34.32
CA ASN A 67 1.12 -8.15 -35.35
C ASN A 67 1.10 -9.68 -35.57
N LEU A 68 1.05 -10.47 -34.49
CA LEU A 68 0.92 -11.93 -34.59
C LEU A 68 -0.38 -12.33 -35.29
N GLN A 69 -1.50 -11.66 -35.04
CA GLN A 69 -2.76 -11.93 -35.75
C GLN A 69 -2.69 -11.59 -37.23
N VAL A 70 -2.10 -10.44 -37.57
CA VAL A 70 -1.94 -10.03 -38.97
C VAL A 70 -1.06 -11.03 -39.73
N ASP A 71 0.02 -11.48 -39.14
CA ASP A 71 0.92 -12.45 -39.78
C ASP A 71 0.28 -13.84 -39.87
N ALA A 72 -0.49 -14.25 -38.85
CA ALA A 72 -1.28 -15.49 -38.89
C ALA A 72 -2.30 -15.51 -40.04
N LEU A 73 -2.94 -14.37 -40.33
CA LEU A 73 -3.92 -14.24 -41.42
C LEU A 73 -3.29 -14.30 -42.82
N LYS A 74 -1.99 -14.00 -42.96
CA LYS A 74 -1.25 -14.06 -44.23
C LYS A 74 -0.83 -15.47 -44.62
N SER A 75 -0.84 -16.42 -43.68
CA SER A 75 -0.37 -17.79 -43.90
C SER A 75 -1.54 -18.75 -44.13
N SER A 76 -1.36 -19.66 -45.07
CA SER A 76 -2.35 -20.71 -45.40
C SER A 76 -2.58 -21.71 -44.26
N SER A 77 -1.62 -21.82 -43.31
CA SER A 77 -1.68 -22.70 -42.12
C SER A 77 -1.91 -21.92 -40.82
N GLY A 78 -2.43 -20.70 -40.90
CA GLY A 78 -2.48 -19.70 -39.82
C GLY A 78 -3.42 -20.00 -38.65
N GLN A 79 -4.25 -21.06 -38.69
CA GLN A 79 -5.26 -21.31 -37.66
C GLN A 79 -4.65 -21.48 -36.26
N THR A 80 -3.56 -22.24 -36.12
CA THR A 80 -2.91 -22.47 -34.80
C THR A 80 -2.26 -21.22 -34.28
N MET A 81 -1.52 -20.47 -35.14
CA MET A 81 -0.88 -19.21 -34.73
C MET A 81 -1.91 -18.13 -34.44
N GLY A 82 -3.03 -18.11 -35.17
CA GLY A 82 -4.16 -17.24 -34.89
C GLY A 82 -4.76 -17.50 -33.51
N THR A 83 -4.85 -18.78 -33.07
CA THR A 83 -5.28 -19.16 -31.74
C THR A 83 -4.30 -18.67 -30.65
N VAL A 84 -2.98 -18.82 -30.87
CA VAL A 84 -1.94 -18.30 -29.97
C VAL A 84 -2.06 -16.79 -29.82
N ALA A 85 -2.22 -16.06 -30.94
CA ALA A 85 -2.38 -14.61 -30.94
C ALA A 85 -3.67 -14.17 -30.22
N ALA A 86 -4.78 -14.88 -30.42
CA ALA A 86 -6.05 -14.60 -29.73
C ALA A 86 -5.96 -14.81 -28.22
N HIS A 87 -5.32 -15.90 -27.79
CA HIS A 87 -5.08 -16.16 -26.36
C HIS A 87 -4.16 -15.08 -25.75
N PHE A 88 -3.11 -14.68 -26.45
CA PHE A 88 -2.23 -13.62 -26.00
C PHE A 88 -3.00 -12.30 -25.82
N GLN A 89 -3.82 -11.92 -26.80
CA GLN A 89 -4.65 -10.71 -26.74
C GLN A 89 -5.63 -10.74 -25.57
N LYS A 90 -6.31 -11.88 -25.35
CA LYS A 90 -7.22 -12.05 -24.24
C LYS A 90 -6.52 -11.84 -22.91
N MET A 91 -5.40 -12.51 -22.69
CA MET A 91 -4.65 -12.39 -21.42
C MET A 91 -4.03 -11.01 -21.24
N ALA A 92 -3.57 -10.36 -22.32
CA ALA A 92 -3.09 -8.99 -22.25
C ALA A 92 -4.19 -8.02 -21.80
N SER A 93 -5.44 -8.22 -22.27
CA SER A 93 -6.61 -7.44 -21.82
C SER A 93 -6.97 -7.71 -20.36
N GLU A 94 -6.89 -8.97 -19.91
CA GLU A 94 -7.13 -9.34 -18.51
C GLU A 94 -6.09 -8.68 -17.58
N ILE A 95 -4.82 -8.67 -17.98
CA ILE A 95 -3.79 -7.96 -17.21
C ILE A 95 -4.04 -6.46 -17.20
N GLU A 96 -4.40 -5.84 -18.32
CA GLU A 96 -4.69 -4.40 -18.36
C GLU A 96 -5.81 -4.05 -17.36
N ALA A 97 -6.86 -4.87 -17.28
CA ALA A 97 -7.94 -4.70 -16.31
C ALA A 97 -7.45 -4.83 -14.86
N GLU A 98 -6.65 -5.85 -14.54
CA GLU A 98 -6.12 -6.05 -13.18
C GLU A 98 -5.09 -4.99 -12.80
N VAL A 99 -4.24 -4.53 -13.71
CA VAL A 99 -3.28 -3.46 -13.44
C VAL A 99 -3.99 -2.12 -13.22
N ASN A 100 -5.06 -1.82 -13.94
CA ASN A 100 -5.91 -0.66 -13.68
C ASN A 100 -6.57 -0.76 -12.29
N ARG A 101 -7.01 -1.95 -11.90
CA ARG A 101 -7.51 -2.20 -10.55
C ARG A 101 -6.45 -1.96 -9.49
N PHE A 102 -5.21 -2.36 -9.72
CA PHE A 102 -4.06 -2.06 -8.87
C PHE A 102 -3.86 -0.56 -8.68
N ASP A 103 -3.85 0.21 -9.76
CA ASP A 103 -3.64 1.65 -9.68
C ASP A 103 -4.71 2.33 -8.84
N ASN A 104 -5.97 1.91 -9.01
CA ASN A 104 -7.08 2.38 -8.19
C ASN A 104 -6.89 2.01 -6.70
N LEU A 105 -6.52 0.76 -6.40
CA LEU A 105 -6.27 0.31 -5.03
C LEU A 105 -5.08 1.02 -4.38
N ALA A 106 -3.98 1.23 -5.12
CA ALA A 106 -2.81 1.96 -4.65
C ALA A 106 -3.14 3.43 -4.37
N THR A 107 -3.94 4.06 -5.24
CA THR A 107 -4.40 5.44 -5.07
C THR A 107 -5.32 5.58 -3.87
N THR A 108 -6.28 4.67 -3.71
CA THR A 108 -7.19 4.62 -2.55
C THR A 108 -6.40 4.41 -1.26
N THR A 109 -5.47 3.45 -1.23
CA THR A 109 -4.61 3.19 -0.07
C THR A 109 -3.84 4.44 0.34
N ARG A 110 -3.26 5.16 -0.62
CA ARG A 110 -2.52 6.39 -0.36
C ARG A 110 -3.41 7.49 0.22
N ALA A 111 -4.61 7.66 -0.32
CA ALA A 111 -5.57 8.64 0.18
C ALA A 111 -6.00 8.34 1.62
N GLU A 112 -6.35 7.09 1.91
CA GLU A 112 -6.73 6.63 3.26
C GLU A 112 -5.57 6.77 4.26
N LEU A 113 -4.34 6.44 3.88
CA LEU A 113 -3.16 6.61 4.74
C LEU A 113 -2.86 8.08 5.05
N ARG A 114 -2.97 8.98 4.06
CA ARG A 114 -2.82 10.42 4.29
C ARG A 114 -3.92 10.98 5.18
N HIS A 115 -5.14 10.50 5.00
CA HIS A 115 -6.25 10.88 5.87
C HIS A 115 -6.04 10.39 7.31
N ALA A 116 -5.62 9.14 7.50
CA ALA A 116 -5.26 8.60 8.82
C ALA A 116 -4.14 9.42 9.49
N GLN A 117 -3.12 9.82 8.72
CA GLN A 117 -2.03 10.65 9.21
C GLN A 117 -2.53 12.02 9.68
N PHE A 118 -3.39 12.67 8.89
CA PHE A 118 -4.01 13.93 9.26
C PHE A 118 -4.83 13.80 10.55
N LEU A 119 -5.70 12.80 10.64
CA LEU A 119 -6.53 12.56 11.84
C LEU A 119 -5.67 12.28 13.07
N PHE A 120 -4.61 11.51 12.92
CA PHE A 120 -3.67 11.20 14.00
C PHE A 120 -3.00 12.46 14.54
N LEU A 121 -2.43 13.29 13.65
CA LEU A 121 -1.77 14.54 14.04
C LEU A 121 -2.75 15.53 14.68
N SER A 122 -3.96 15.66 14.13
CA SER A 122 -5.02 16.49 14.70
C SER A 122 -5.44 16.01 16.08
N GLY A 123 -5.62 14.71 16.26
CA GLY A 123 -5.94 14.11 17.57
C GLY A 123 -4.83 14.31 18.60
N GLN A 124 -3.57 14.27 18.18
CA GLN A 124 -2.44 14.58 19.06
C GLN A 124 -2.43 16.06 19.49
N LEU A 125 -2.62 16.97 18.55
CA LEU A 125 -2.70 18.40 18.85
C LEU A 125 -3.80 18.69 19.86
N VAL A 126 -5.01 18.16 19.64
CA VAL A 126 -6.15 18.32 20.56
C VAL A 126 -5.83 17.76 21.94
N ARG A 127 -5.16 16.60 22.02
CA ARG A 127 -4.75 15.99 23.29
C ARG A 127 -3.73 16.86 24.05
N GLU A 128 -2.76 17.43 23.35
CA GLU A 128 -1.80 18.33 23.98
C GLU A 128 -2.48 19.63 24.44
N MET A 129 -3.42 20.19 23.69
CA MET A 129 -4.25 21.30 24.13
C MET A 129 -5.02 20.95 25.41
N ALA A 130 -5.69 19.80 25.45
CA ALA A 130 -6.42 19.36 26.64
C ALA A 130 -5.52 19.24 27.88
N LYS A 131 -4.26 18.79 27.71
CA LYS A 131 -3.28 18.75 28.82
C LYS A 131 -2.90 20.14 29.29
N VAL A 132 -2.64 21.08 28.40
CA VAL A 132 -2.33 22.48 28.76
C VAL A 132 -3.47 23.09 29.56
N PHE A 133 -4.71 22.98 29.06
CA PHE A 133 -5.89 23.45 29.79
C PHE A 133 -6.10 22.76 31.15
N SER A 134 -5.70 21.48 31.26
CA SER A 134 -5.80 20.74 32.54
C SER A 134 -4.73 21.17 33.57
N SER A 135 -3.59 21.71 33.11
CA SER A 135 -2.50 22.14 33.99
C SER A 135 -2.69 23.55 34.56
N GLU A 136 -3.50 24.37 33.92
CA GLU A 136 -3.85 25.69 34.41
C GLU A 136 -4.92 25.59 35.51
N LYS A 137 -4.54 25.96 36.74
CA LYS A 137 -5.42 25.99 37.92
C LYS A 137 -6.38 27.16 37.83
N THR A 138 -7.28 27.20 36.87
CA THR A 138 -8.26 28.24 36.75
C THR A 138 -9.65 27.76 37.19
N THR A 139 -10.28 28.56 38.04
CA THR A 139 -11.54 28.29 38.76
C THR A 139 -12.78 28.62 37.95
N HIS A 140 -12.71 28.77 36.63
CA HIS A 140 -13.87 29.11 35.79
C HIS A 140 -14.56 27.86 35.25
N ASP A 141 -15.88 27.76 35.47
CA ASP A 141 -16.72 26.65 34.95
C ASP A 141 -16.68 26.53 33.44
N ALA A 142 -16.56 27.62 32.69
CA ALA A 142 -16.38 27.60 31.24
C ALA A 142 -15.15 26.82 30.78
N MET A 143 -14.09 26.80 31.56
CA MET A 143 -12.89 26.04 31.24
C MET A 143 -13.03 24.53 31.44
N LYS A 144 -13.97 24.09 32.27
CA LYS A 144 -14.29 22.66 32.42
C LYS A 144 -15.03 22.13 31.21
N ASP A 145 -15.96 22.90 30.68
CA ASP A 145 -16.70 22.55 29.47
C ASP A 145 -15.75 22.46 28.25
N ASP A 146 -14.81 23.40 28.14
CA ASP A 146 -13.77 23.36 27.09
C ASP A 146 -12.84 22.11 27.22
N GLN A 147 -12.49 21.73 28.45
CA GLN A 147 -11.68 20.52 28.68
C GLN A 147 -12.45 19.24 28.30
N GLU A 148 -13.72 19.16 28.64
CA GLU A 148 -14.57 18.02 28.30
C GLU A 148 -14.74 17.92 26.77
N PHE A 149 -15.03 19.05 26.13
CA PHE A 149 -15.10 19.14 24.67
C PHE A 149 -13.79 18.67 23.98
N LEU A 150 -12.63 19.12 24.46
CA LEU A 150 -11.34 18.71 23.90
C LEU A 150 -11.06 17.20 24.10
N LYS A 151 -11.50 16.62 25.22
CA LYS A 151 -11.40 15.17 25.45
C LYS A 151 -12.29 14.38 24.50
N GLU A 152 -13.54 14.78 24.34
CA GLU A 152 -14.48 14.15 23.40
C GLU A 152 -13.98 14.26 21.96
N LEU A 153 -13.45 15.42 21.59
CA LEU A 153 -12.87 15.63 20.27
C LEU A 153 -11.65 14.73 20.04
N ALA A 154 -10.77 14.58 21.03
CA ALA A 154 -9.63 13.67 20.94
C ALA A 154 -10.04 12.19 20.77
N GLU A 155 -11.09 11.74 21.47
CA GLU A 155 -11.63 10.39 21.32
C GLU A 155 -12.31 10.20 19.95
N THR A 156 -12.97 11.23 19.44
CA THR A 156 -13.55 11.22 18.08
C THR A 156 -12.46 11.05 17.01
N TYR A 157 -11.36 11.78 17.12
CA TYR A 157 -10.21 11.60 16.23
C TYR A 157 -9.60 10.19 16.34
N ARG A 158 -9.46 9.67 17.56
CA ARG A 158 -8.95 8.32 17.81
C ARG A 158 -9.82 7.25 17.14
N ALA A 159 -11.14 7.32 17.33
CA ALA A 159 -12.09 6.40 16.69
C ALA A 159 -12.02 6.51 15.16
N SER A 160 -11.89 7.71 14.61
CA SER A 160 -11.76 7.95 13.17
C SER A 160 -10.46 7.36 12.60
N VAL A 161 -9.33 7.48 13.32
CA VAL A 161 -8.05 6.84 12.94
C VAL A 161 -8.22 5.32 12.91
N SER A 162 -8.79 4.72 13.95
CA SER A 162 -9.00 3.26 14.03
C SER A 162 -9.86 2.75 12.87
N ASN A 163 -10.95 3.43 12.56
CA ASN A 163 -11.82 3.10 11.43
C ASN A 163 -11.08 3.21 10.07
N THR A 164 -10.27 4.25 9.91
CA THR A 164 -9.49 4.43 8.67
C THR A 164 -8.42 3.35 8.53
N VAL A 165 -7.75 2.97 9.61
CA VAL A 165 -6.78 1.86 9.61
C VAL A 165 -7.45 0.54 9.24
N MET A 166 -8.63 0.22 9.79
CA MET A 166 -9.38 -0.98 9.42
C MET A 166 -9.74 -1.00 7.93
N ARG A 167 -10.27 0.11 7.40
CA ARG A 167 -10.56 0.21 5.94
C ARG A 167 -9.31 0.02 5.11
N THR A 168 -8.19 0.62 5.52
CA THR A 168 -6.91 0.46 4.81
C THR A 168 -6.43 -1.00 4.83
N GLN A 169 -6.62 -1.73 5.92
CA GLN A 169 -6.31 -3.16 5.99
C GLN A 169 -7.12 -3.99 5.00
N ASP A 170 -8.41 -3.69 4.83
CA ASP A 170 -9.26 -4.39 3.87
C ASP A 170 -8.85 -4.10 2.42
N VAL A 171 -8.52 -2.85 2.12
CA VAL A 171 -7.98 -2.47 0.80
C VAL A 171 -6.66 -3.19 0.52
N ILE A 172 -5.75 -3.25 1.49
CA ILE A 172 -4.46 -3.94 1.36
C ILE A 172 -4.66 -5.46 1.19
N ARG A 173 -5.64 -6.06 1.85
CA ARG A 173 -5.97 -7.48 1.66
C ARG A 173 -6.44 -7.74 0.23
N THR A 174 -7.34 -6.92 -0.28
CA THR A 174 -7.84 -6.98 -1.66
C THR A 174 -6.71 -6.79 -2.67
N PHE A 175 -5.80 -5.86 -2.39
CA PHE A 175 -4.61 -5.64 -3.21
C PHE A 175 -3.73 -6.89 -3.30
N GLY A 176 -3.51 -7.59 -2.18
CA GLY A 176 -2.72 -8.84 -2.16
C GLY A 176 -3.34 -9.94 -3.02
N SER A 177 -4.67 -10.08 -3.05
CA SER A 177 -5.36 -11.01 -3.95
C SER A 177 -5.12 -10.64 -5.41
N SER A 178 -5.32 -9.39 -5.76
CA SER A 178 -5.11 -8.88 -7.12
C SER A 178 -3.66 -9.06 -7.60
N CYS A 179 -2.66 -8.93 -6.70
CA CYS A 179 -1.26 -9.27 -7.01
C CYS A 179 -1.07 -10.72 -7.47
N ASN A 180 -1.73 -11.64 -6.81
CA ASN A 180 -1.67 -13.06 -7.16
C ASN A 180 -2.34 -13.32 -8.51
N ASP A 181 -3.45 -12.64 -8.79
CA ASP A 181 -4.17 -12.77 -10.06
C ASP A 181 -3.31 -12.30 -11.23
N VAL A 182 -2.64 -11.14 -11.10
CA VAL A 182 -1.70 -10.66 -12.14
C VAL A 182 -0.49 -11.59 -12.29
N ALA A 183 0.04 -12.12 -11.22
CA ALA A 183 1.13 -13.09 -11.29
C ALA A 183 0.71 -14.37 -12.04
N ALA A 184 -0.50 -14.87 -11.77
CA ALA A 184 -1.06 -16.03 -12.45
C ALA A 184 -1.25 -15.77 -13.97
N ILE A 185 -1.80 -14.60 -14.33
CA ILE A 185 -1.98 -14.21 -15.74
C ILE A 185 -0.62 -14.07 -16.43
N ASN A 186 0.38 -13.45 -15.78
CA ASN A 186 1.73 -13.32 -16.33
C ASN A 186 2.39 -14.67 -16.59
N ASN A 187 2.19 -15.64 -15.69
CA ASN A 187 2.65 -17.02 -15.90
C ASN A 187 1.92 -17.70 -17.07
N GLY A 188 0.63 -17.45 -17.23
CA GLY A 188 -0.16 -17.92 -18.37
C GLY A 188 0.37 -17.36 -19.71
N LEU A 189 0.74 -16.07 -19.75
CA LEU A 189 1.36 -15.46 -20.93
C LEU A 189 2.70 -16.12 -21.28
N GLU A 190 3.51 -16.50 -20.27
CA GLU A 190 4.76 -17.21 -20.52
C GLU A 190 4.51 -18.59 -21.15
N ILE A 191 3.46 -19.30 -20.71
CA ILE A 191 3.05 -20.57 -21.32
C ILE A 191 2.64 -20.35 -22.77
N ILE A 192 1.83 -19.34 -23.06
CA ILE A 192 1.40 -19.00 -24.44
C ILE A 192 2.62 -18.63 -25.29
N ARG A 193 3.56 -17.86 -24.76
CA ARG A 193 4.81 -17.53 -25.45
C ARG A 193 5.58 -18.80 -25.82
N LEU A 194 5.77 -19.72 -24.88
CA LEU A 194 6.48 -20.98 -25.14
C LEU A 194 5.75 -21.86 -26.17
N THR A 195 4.42 -21.96 -26.05
CA THR A 195 3.60 -22.71 -27.02
C THR A 195 3.70 -22.09 -28.42
N GLY A 196 3.58 -20.77 -28.50
CA GLY A 196 3.73 -20.05 -29.76
C GLY A 196 5.12 -20.23 -30.39
N LYS A 197 6.18 -20.26 -29.57
CA LYS A 197 7.54 -20.52 -30.05
C LYS A 197 7.70 -21.94 -30.60
N ILE A 198 7.12 -22.94 -29.94
CA ILE A 198 7.11 -24.33 -30.43
C ILE A 198 6.38 -24.43 -31.75
N GLU A 199 5.20 -23.83 -31.86
CA GLU A 199 4.45 -23.82 -33.12
C GLU A 199 5.20 -23.06 -34.25
N ALA A 200 5.79 -21.92 -33.93
CA ALA A 200 6.59 -21.16 -34.91
C ALA A 200 7.82 -21.93 -35.41
N SER A 201 8.39 -22.84 -34.60
CA SER A 201 9.53 -23.64 -34.99
C SER A 201 9.20 -24.82 -35.96
N ARG A 202 7.90 -25.14 -36.10
CA ARG A 202 7.44 -26.23 -36.95
C ARG A 202 7.40 -25.91 -38.45
N SER A 203 7.41 -24.62 -38.80
CA SER A 203 7.38 -24.15 -40.18
C SER A 203 8.30 -22.99 -40.40
N SER A 204 9.03 -22.99 -41.51
CA SER A 204 9.89 -21.86 -41.91
C SER A 204 9.10 -20.58 -42.20
N GLU A 205 7.80 -20.67 -42.52
CA GLU A 205 6.90 -19.55 -42.77
C GLU A 205 6.67 -18.71 -41.48
N TRP A 206 6.86 -19.31 -40.30
CA TRP A 206 6.61 -18.66 -39.01
C TRP A 206 7.83 -18.03 -38.36
N LYS A 207 8.95 -17.92 -39.08
CA LYS A 207 10.19 -17.38 -38.51
C LYS A 207 10.02 -15.96 -37.97
N ALA A 208 9.29 -15.09 -38.70
CA ALA A 208 9.00 -13.73 -38.24
C ALA A 208 8.14 -13.73 -36.95
N CYS A 209 7.17 -14.66 -36.84
CA CYS A 209 6.39 -14.83 -35.61
C CYS A 209 7.24 -15.30 -34.44
N ALA A 210 8.24 -16.15 -34.66
CA ALA A 210 9.17 -16.60 -33.62
C ALA A 210 9.95 -15.41 -33.05
N ASP A 211 10.44 -14.52 -33.88
CA ASP A 211 11.19 -13.33 -33.45
C ASP A 211 10.30 -12.38 -32.64
N ILE A 212 9.04 -12.18 -33.05
CA ILE A 212 8.06 -11.39 -32.31
C ILE A 212 7.76 -12.02 -30.93
N ILE A 213 7.57 -13.35 -30.89
CA ILE A 213 7.31 -14.09 -29.66
C ILE A 213 8.51 -14.06 -28.71
N ASP A 214 9.73 -14.14 -29.21
CA ASP A 214 10.95 -14.01 -28.41
C ASP A 214 11.12 -12.59 -27.87
N GLY A 215 10.71 -11.56 -28.59
CA GLY A 215 10.67 -10.18 -28.10
C GLY A 215 9.82 -9.98 -26.84
N LEU A 216 8.78 -10.80 -26.65
CA LEU A 216 7.95 -10.78 -25.44
C LEU A 216 8.68 -11.23 -24.18
N ARG A 217 9.79 -11.98 -24.30
CA ARG A 217 10.51 -12.51 -23.14
C ARG A 217 11.00 -11.41 -22.20
N GLY A 218 11.57 -10.34 -22.76
CA GLY A 218 12.03 -9.20 -21.97
C GLY A 218 10.90 -8.53 -21.21
N PHE A 219 9.76 -8.34 -21.87
CA PHE A 219 8.56 -7.78 -21.27
C PHE A 219 8.01 -8.66 -20.14
N LEU A 220 7.89 -9.97 -20.33
CA LEU A 220 7.37 -10.89 -19.31
C LEU A 220 8.31 -11.01 -18.09
N THR A 221 9.63 -10.96 -18.32
CA THR A 221 10.62 -10.89 -17.24
C THR A 221 10.47 -9.59 -16.46
N PHE A 222 10.42 -8.44 -17.12
CA PHE A 222 10.20 -7.13 -16.49
C PHE A 222 8.90 -7.11 -15.68
N SER A 223 7.81 -7.61 -16.26
CA SER A 223 6.52 -7.69 -15.57
C SER A 223 6.59 -8.54 -14.31
N ARG A 224 7.21 -9.72 -14.37
CA ARG A 224 7.42 -10.61 -13.22
C ARG A 224 8.21 -9.93 -12.11
N ASP A 225 9.33 -9.31 -12.45
CA ASP A 225 10.20 -8.66 -11.48
C ASP A 225 9.48 -7.49 -10.80
N THR A 226 8.71 -6.71 -11.57
CA THR A 226 7.92 -5.60 -11.05
C THR A 226 6.77 -6.08 -10.17
N ILE A 227 6.08 -7.17 -10.52
CA ILE A 227 5.05 -7.79 -9.67
C ILE A 227 5.66 -8.27 -8.35
N ASN A 228 6.81 -8.91 -8.37
CA ASN A 228 7.52 -9.35 -7.16
C ASN A 228 7.89 -8.16 -6.27
N GLN A 229 8.32 -7.05 -6.85
CA GLN A 229 8.59 -5.82 -6.10
C GLN A 229 7.32 -5.27 -5.45
N ILE A 230 6.21 -5.22 -6.18
CA ILE A 230 4.90 -4.81 -5.65
C ILE A 230 4.48 -5.71 -4.49
N GLN A 231 4.61 -7.03 -4.63
CA GLN A 231 4.29 -7.99 -3.58
C GLN A 231 5.15 -7.79 -2.33
N SER A 232 6.43 -7.51 -2.50
CA SER A 232 7.34 -7.20 -1.38
C SER A 232 6.92 -5.94 -0.63
N SER A 233 6.63 -4.85 -1.35
CA SER A 233 6.16 -3.59 -0.75
C SER A 233 4.80 -3.78 -0.06
N HIS A 234 3.88 -4.54 -0.67
CA HIS A 234 2.60 -4.91 -0.08
C HIS A 234 2.77 -5.69 1.24
N PHE A 235 3.65 -6.69 1.26
CA PHE A 235 3.93 -7.47 2.47
C PHE A 235 4.48 -6.58 3.61
N GLN A 236 5.36 -5.65 3.28
CA GLN A 236 5.88 -4.68 4.26
C GLN A 236 4.76 -3.78 4.80
N MET A 237 3.88 -3.26 3.94
CA MET A 237 2.73 -2.45 4.37
C MET A 237 1.81 -3.22 5.31
N LYS A 238 1.47 -4.46 4.95
CA LYS A 238 0.66 -5.35 5.79
C LYS A 238 1.28 -5.57 7.15
N SER A 239 2.59 -5.86 7.20
CA SER A 239 3.32 -6.07 8.45
C SER A 239 3.27 -4.83 9.38
N ILE A 240 3.45 -3.63 8.83
CA ILE A 240 3.39 -2.38 9.60
C ILE A 240 1.97 -2.17 10.17
N LEU A 241 0.93 -2.37 9.36
CA LEU A 241 -0.46 -2.20 9.80
C LEU A 241 -0.88 -3.24 10.85
N ASP A 242 -0.44 -4.48 10.71
CA ASP A 242 -0.71 -5.53 11.70
C ASP A 242 -0.07 -5.21 13.05
N VAL A 243 1.13 -4.64 13.06
CA VAL A 243 1.80 -4.16 14.28
C VAL A 243 1.04 -2.98 14.90
N ALA A 244 0.66 -1.99 14.09
CA ALA A 244 -0.10 -0.82 14.53
C ALA A 244 -1.43 -1.23 15.19
N SER A 245 -2.19 -2.12 14.55
CA SER A 245 -3.48 -2.62 15.08
C SER A 245 -3.36 -3.41 16.38
N ARG A 246 -2.24 -4.13 16.58
CA ARG A 246 -1.98 -4.84 17.86
C ARG A 246 -1.64 -3.88 18.99
N LYS A 247 -0.93 -2.80 18.70
CA LYS A 247 -0.60 -1.76 19.69
C LYS A 247 -1.88 -1.05 20.17
N GLU A 248 -2.79 -0.70 19.25
CA GLU A 248 -4.06 -0.05 19.61
C GLU A 248 -4.97 -0.91 20.50
N ARG A 249 -5.01 -2.23 20.29
CA ARG A 249 -5.82 -3.14 21.12
C ARG A 249 -5.30 -3.33 22.55
N ARG A 250 -4.07 -2.91 22.83
CA ARG A 250 -3.43 -3.05 24.16
C ARG A 250 -3.46 -1.75 24.97
N LEU A 251 -3.92 -0.66 24.38
CA LEU A 251 -4.13 0.67 25.00
C LEU A 251 -5.60 0.89 25.36
#